data_0dc1ebf59351a84d84c02420896d8a94
#
_entry.id   0dc1ebf59351a84d84c02420896d8a94
#
_cell.length_a   1.000
_cell.length_b   1.000
_cell.length_c   1.000
_cell.angle_alpha   90.00
_cell.angle_beta   90.00
_cell.angle_gamma   90.00
#
_symmetry.space_group_name_H-M   'P 1'
#
loop_
_entity.id
_entity.type
_entity.pdbx_description
1 polymer ?
#
loop_
_entity_poly.entity_id
_entity_poly.type
_entity_poly.pdbx_seq_one_letter_code
_entity_poly.pdbx_strand_id
1 'polypeptide(L)'
;LLLGAAGLGLGLTAQAQTTTVDIVGATAFRSAAHTAIMNSFTSVTGYAHSGTAGNAGKASRATYKGTFPGITGTTVIRVSWTGSVEGVRSLAYSKALADTFIPDTTVTTGEASGVTATVTGTRTAVLAFSDVAQVNTPYKTPALKGGPVGVIAFAPVINKDAEAEITNITNLQFRRLLSNGTIPESMLTGNTTSNGTIYVTGRNDGSGTRVAFLSEVGHGAANAVKQYVIYKSTSITSLSTPVIAPITVDEVKYTGYKLSTDFAKKAIVGNGGYESGGTIAGWMKLPSSGDFNIVSWLGTSDAITARDSGNGGRVLSYNGEKLEGVAAGSFSEADRNKMRLGKYSAWNFKHLFTKGTLTG
;
A
#
# COMPACT_ATOMS: atom_id res chain seq x y z
N LEU A 1 71.49 10.48 34.63
CA LEU A 1 70.77 9.90 33.46
C LEU A 1 69.26 9.90 33.76
N LEU A 2 68.53 10.81 33.19
CA LEU A 2 67.05 10.80 33.19
C LEU A 2 66.58 10.07 31.92
N LEU A 3 65.90 8.94 32.05
CA LEU A 3 65.09 8.35 30.99
C LEU A 3 63.70 8.93 31.09
N GLY A 4 63.28 9.71 30.09
CA GLY A 4 61.88 10.16 29.90
C GLY A 4 61.10 9.03 29.24
N ALA A 5 60.07 8.50 29.93
CA ALA A 5 59.11 7.61 29.35
C ALA A 5 58.09 8.43 28.56
N ALA A 6 58.16 8.40 27.24
CA ALA A 6 57.11 8.90 26.35
C ALA A 6 55.92 7.96 26.39
N GLY A 7 54.88 8.28 27.12
CA GLY A 7 53.61 7.58 27.08
C GLY A 7 52.90 7.82 25.75
N LEU A 8 52.91 6.84 24.86
CA LEU A 8 52.01 6.80 23.70
C LEU A 8 50.59 6.55 24.20
N GLY A 9 49.85 7.61 24.39
CA GLY A 9 48.38 7.56 24.57
C GLY A 9 47.73 7.08 23.28
N LEU A 10 47.43 5.80 23.17
CA LEU A 10 46.53 5.28 22.16
C LEU A 10 45.13 5.82 22.47
N GLY A 11 44.79 6.92 21.84
CA GLY A 11 43.44 7.42 21.82
C GLY A 11 42.58 6.38 21.11
N LEU A 12 41.90 5.53 21.87
CA LEU A 12 40.82 4.72 21.33
C LEU A 12 39.72 5.72 20.88
N THR A 13 39.68 6.02 19.61
CA THR A 13 38.54 6.68 18.99
C THR A 13 37.39 5.71 19.10
N ALA A 14 36.50 5.90 20.05
CA ALA A 14 35.23 5.21 20.10
C ALA A 14 34.52 5.48 18.78
N GLN A 15 34.48 4.53 17.88
CA GLN A 15 33.65 4.63 16.68
C GLN A 15 32.20 4.78 17.13
N ALA A 16 31.56 5.84 16.69
CA ALA A 16 30.15 6.05 16.97
C ALA A 16 29.36 4.84 16.46
N GLN A 17 28.80 4.06 17.39
CA GLN A 17 28.01 2.87 17.05
C GLN A 17 26.79 3.27 16.23
N THR A 18 26.57 2.58 15.12
CA THR A 18 25.36 2.76 14.29
C THR A 18 24.47 1.55 14.42
N THR A 19 23.27 1.73 14.96
CA THR A 19 22.22 0.71 15.01
C THR A 19 21.30 0.87 13.82
N THR A 20 21.00 -0.22 13.11
CA THR A 20 20.19 -0.20 11.90
C THR A 20 18.97 -1.10 12.03
N VAL A 21 17.79 -0.61 11.62
CA VAL A 21 16.53 -1.35 11.56
C VAL A 21 15.95 -1.24 10.15
N ASP A 22 15.85 -2.37 9.45
CA ASP A 22 15.30 -2.45 8.09
C ASP A 22 13.89 -3.04 8.14
N ILE A 23 12.89 -2.29 7.66
CA ILE A 23 11.45 -2.58 7.78
C ILE A 23 10.84 -2.68 6.39
N VAL A 24 10.03 -3.71 6.17
CA VAL A 24 9.27 -3.92 4.92
C VAL A 24 7.78 -4.04 5.17
N GLY A 25 6.99 -4.10 4.14
CA GLY A 25 5.60 -4.56 4.22
C GLY A 25 4.55 -3.63 3.62
N ALA A 26 3.41 -3.57 4.28
CA ALA A 26 2.19 -2.99 3.76
C ALA A 26 2.28 -1.50 3.44
N THR A 27 1.93 -1.12 2.23
CA THR A 27 1.88 0.29 1.77
C THR A 27 0.91 1.12 2.60
N ALA A 28 -0.09 0.51 3.23
CA ALA A 28 -1.07 1.19 4.09
C ALA A 28 -0.47 1.72 5.41
N PHE A 29 0.76 1.30 5.78
CA PHE A 29 1.44 1.82 6.97
C PHE A 29 2.26 3.09 6.71
N ARG A 30 2.53 3.46 5.47
CA ARG A 30 3.47 4.53 5.10
C ARG A 30 3.36 5.79 5.96
N SER A 31 2.18 6.40 5.97
CA SER A 31 1.98 7.66 6.70
C SER A 31 2.07 7.48 8.21
N ALA A 32 1.44 6.45 8.76
CA ALA A 32 1.46 6.19 10.19
C ALA A 32 2.87 5.82 10.68
N ALA A 33 3.61 5.00 9.91
CA ALA A 33 4.98 4.64 10.22
C ALA A 33 5.93 5.84 10.15
N HIS A 34 5.79 6.69 9.11
CA HIS A 34 6.56 7.93 9.01
C HIS A 34 6.39 8.78 10.27
N THR A 35 5.14 9.08 10.65
CA THR A 35 4.84 9.87 11.84
C THR A 35 5.39 9.22 13.12
N ALA A 36 5.18 7.91 13.28
CA ALA A 36 5.65 7.18 14.45
C ALA A 36 7.18 7.17 14.54
N ILE A 37 7.88 6.91 13.45
CA ILE A 37 9.34 6.90 13.40
C ILE A 37 9.89 8.29 13.74
N MET A 38 9.37 9.34 13.11
CA MET A 38 9.79 10.72 13.39
C MET A 38 9.60 11.10 14.85
N ASN A 39 8.47 10.73 15.44
CA ASN A 39 8.15 11.00 16.84
C ASN A 39 8.94 10.13 17.84
N SER A 40 9.49 9.01 17.40
CA SER A 40 10.28 8.11 18.27
C SER A 40 11.74 8.53 18.42
N PHE A 41 12.27 9.36 17.55
CA PHE A 41 13.62 9.91 17.70
C PHE A 41 13.66 10.99 18.77
N THR A 42 14.70 10.96 19.61
CA THR A 42 15.01 12.08 20.51
C THR A 42 15.51 13.28 19.71
N SER A 43 16.29 13.01 18.66
CA SER A 43 16.79 14.02 17.73
C SER A 43 16.88 13.41 16.34
N VAL A 44 16.24 14.02 15.35
CA VAL A 44 16.33 13.63 13.95
C VAL A 44 17.50 14.37 13.29
N THR A 45 18.47 13.64 12.78
CA THR A 45 19.57 14.21 11.98
C THR A 45 19.06 14.62 10.59
N GLY A 46 18.21 13.78 9.99
CA GLY A 46 17.60 13.99 8.69
C GLY A 46 16.92 12.73 8.20
N TYR A 47 16.27 12.82 7.03
CA TYR A 47 15.71 11.66 6.35
C TYR A 47 15.74 11.82 4.81
N ALA A 48 15.75 10.72 4.09
CA ALA A 48 15.67 10.66 2.64
C ALA A 48 14.49 9.78 2.23
N HIS A 49 13.83 10.09 1.13
CA HIS A 49 12.68 9.31 0.66
C HIS A 49 12.57 9.29 -0.87
N SER A 50 11.88 8.29 -1.41
CA SER A 50 11.52 8.23 -2.83
C SER A 50 10.29 9.08 -3.14
N GLY A 51 10.15 9.49 -4.40
CA GLY A 51 9.00 10.25 -4.87
C GLY A 51 9.15 11.76 -4.72
N THR A 52 8.04 12.47 -4.56
CA THR A 52 8.02 13.93 -4.53
C THR A 52 8.56 14.48 -3.21
N ALA A 53 9.39 15.51 -3.26
CA ALA A 53 9.94 16.19 -2.09
C ALA A 53 8.84 16.62 -1.09
N GLY A 54 9.14 16.54 0.20
CA GLY A 54 8.20 16.86 1.27
C GLY A 54 7.07 15.85 1.48
N ASN A 55 7.12 14.67 0.86
CA ASN A 55 6.03 13.70 0.88
C ASN A 55 6.45 12.30 1.36
N ALA A 56 7.32 12.25 2.37
CA ALA A 56 7.86 10.99 2.93
C ALA A 56 6.77 10.02 3.41
N GLY A 57 5.68 10.51 3.98
CA GLY A 57 4.55 9.70 4.42
C GLY A 57 3.78 9.00 3.28
N LYS A 58 4.02 9.35 2.01
CA LYS A 58 3.48 8.68 0.82
C LYS A 58 4.54 7.94 0.03
N ALA A 59 5.81 8.06 0.39
CA ALA A 59 6.92 7.44 -0.31
C ALA A 59 6.89 5.92 -0.21
N SER A 60 7.32 5.23 -1.26
CA SER A 60 7.47 3.76 -1.24
C SER A 60 8.70 3.33 -0.45
N ARG A 61 9.70 4.20 -0.30
CA ARG A 61 10.93 3.98 0.48
C ARG A 61 11.32 5.24 1.21
N ALA A 62 11.85 5.07 2.43
CA ALA A 62 12.45 6.15 3.18
C ALA A 62 13.53 5.63 4.13
N THR A 63 14.48 6.50 4.47
CA THR A 63 15.55 6.24 5.45
C THR A 63 15.64 7.42 6.39
N TYR A 64 15.60 7.13 7.67
CA TYR A 64 15.62 8.09 8.77
C TYR A 64 16.90 7.90 9.58
N LYS A 65 17.50 8.98 10.03
CA LYS A 65 18.74 8.97 10.80
C LYS A 65 18.65 9.94 11.97
N GLY A 66 19.10 9.49 13.13
CA GLY A 66 19.04 10.32 14.34
C GLY A 66 19.46 9.58 15.59
N THR A 67 19.10 10.14 16.75
CA THR A 67 19.32 9.55 18.07
C THR A 67 17.99 8.93 18.55
N PHE A 68 18.04 7.68 18.96
CA PHE A 68 16.85 6.96 19.46
C PHE A 68 16.96 6.75 20.96
N PRO A 69 15.86 6.87 21.75
CA PRO A 69 15.89 6.67 23.20
C PRO A 69 16.44 5.28 23.58
N GLY A 70 17.36 5.23 24.51
CA GLY A 70 17.94 3.98 25.01
C GLY A 70 18.96 3.31 24.09
N ILE A 71 19.27 3.91 22.91
CA ILE A 71 20.27 3.40 21.98
C ILE A 71 21.46 4.39 21.93
N THR A 72 22.66 3.90 22.26
CA THR A 72 23.88 4.70 22.17
C THR A 72 24.33 4.84 20.72
N GLY A 73 24.65 6.07 20.31
CA GLY A 73 25.13 6.36 18.96
C GLY A 73 24.01 6.72 17.99
N THR A 74 24.26 6.49 16.71
CA THR A 74 23.33 6.81 15.63
C THR A 74 22.36 5.66 15.36
N THR A 75 21.08 5.96 15.26
CA THR A 75 20.08 4.98 14.78
C THR A 75 19.70 5.32 13.37
N VAL A 76 19.64 4.29 12.50
CA VAL A 76 19.16 4.35 11.13
C VAL A 76 17.96 3.43 10.97
N ILE A 77 16.83 3.98 10.59
CA ILE A 77 15.62 3.20 10.28
C ILE A 77 15.35 3.32 8.79
N ARG A 78 15.33 2.19 8.06
CA ARG A 78 14.99 2.15 6.65
C ARG A 78 13.66 1.44 6.46
N VAL A 79 12.83 1.97 5.58
CA VAL A 79 11.52 1.39 5.24
C VAL A 79 11.41 1.15 3.75
N SER A 80 10.80 0.02 3.38
CA SER A 80 10.48 -0.35 2.00
C SER A 80 9.08 -0.97 1.94
N TRP A 81 8.14 -0.25 1.35
CA TRP A 81 6.73 -0.62 1.35
C TRP A 81 6.37 -1.38 0.07
N THR A 82 6.63 -2.67 0.07
CA THR A 82 6.46 -3.58 -1.08
C THR A 82 5.13 -4.35 -1.07
N GLY A 83 4.39 -4.29 0.03
CA GLY A 83 3.14 -5.01 0.24
C GLY A 83 3.22 -5.98 1.43
N SER A 84 2.06 -6.32 1.99
CA SER A 84 1.97 -7.16 3.19
C SER A 84 2.52 -8.57 2.96
N VAL A 85 2.09 -9.20 1.86
CA VAL A 85 2.49 -10.57 1.50
C VAL A 85 3.98 -10.62 1.17
N GLU A 86 4.48 -9.62 0.47
CA GLU A 86 5.91 -9.48 0.18
C GLU A 86 6.74 -9.28 1.44
N GLY A 87 6.27 -8.46 2.38
CA GLY A 87 6.93 -8.28 3.67
C GLY A 87 7.02 -9.58 4.48
N VAL A 88 5.93 -10.34 4.54
CA VAL A 88 5.92 -11.68 5.17
C VAL A 88 6.89 -12.62 4.46
N ARG A 89 6.90 -12.63 3.12
CA ARG A 89 7.82 -13.44 2.31
C ARG A 89 9.28 -13.09 2.60
N SER A 90 9.59 -11.81 2.63
CA SER A 90 10.94 -11.32 2.90
C SER A 90 11.47 -11.83 4.24
N LEU A 91 10.67 -11.71 5.32
CA LEU A 91 11.06 -12.23 6.62
C LEU A 91 11.13 -13.74 6.64
N ALA A 92 10.12 -14.45 6.14
CA ALA A 92 10.05 -15.92 6.20
C ALA A 92 11.23 -16.56 5.47
N TYR A 93 11.62 -16.04 4.31
CA TYR A 93 12.68 -16.62 3.48
C TYR A 93 14.00 -15.85 3.46
N SER A 94 14.12 -14.77 4.26
CA SER A 94 15.32 -13.91 4.28
C SER A 94 15.73 -13.43 2.89
N LYS A 95 14.73 -13.04 2.09
CA LYS A 95 14.94 -12.71 0.67
C LYS A 95 15.44 -11.29 0.50
N ALA A 96 16.74 -11.11 0.53
CA ALA A 96 17.40 -9.81 0.31
C ALA A 96 17.14 -9.21 -1.09
N LEU A 97 16.87 -10.03 -2.12
CA LEU A 97 16.78 -9.59 -3.51
C LEU A 97 15.54 -8.76 -3.87
N ALA A 98 14.49 -8.80 -3.04
CA ALA A 98 13.26 -8.02 -3.29
C ALA A 98 13.19 -6.74 -2.47
N ASP A 99 14.02 -6.61 -1.42
CA ASP A 99 13.96 -5.51 -0.48
C ASP A 99 15.05 -4.49 -0.78
N THR A 100 14.67 -3.48 -1.54
CA THR A 100 15.58 -2.36 -1.84
C THR A 100 15.27 -1.19 -0.93
N PHE A 101 16.32 -0.64 -0.33
CA PHE A 101 16.24 0.48 0.59
C PHE A 101 17.08 1.66 0.11
N ILE A 102 16.71 2.87 0.49
CA ILE A 102 17.55 4.04 0.29
C ILE A 102 18.73 3.95 1.27
N PRO A 103 20.00 4.06 0.80
CA PRO A 103 21.16 4.07 1.67
C PRO A 103 21.15 5.26 2.64
N ASP A 104 21.67 5.06 3.85
CA ASP A 104 21.79 6.12 4.86
C ASP A 104 22.80 7.22 4.50
N THR A 105 23.70 6.94 3.54
CA THR A 105 24.62 7.93 2.96
C THR A 105 23.89 9.03 2.17
N THR A 106 22.64 8.80 1.75
CA THR A 106 21.83 9.81 1.06
C THR A 106 21.16 10.79 2.03
N VAL A 107 21.15 10.49 3.33
CA VAL A 107 20.59 11.37 4.35
C VAL A 107 21.58 12.49 4.66
N THR A 108 21.20 13.72 4.31
CA THR A 108 21.96 14.93 4.64
C THR A 108 21.53 15.51 5.98
N THR A 109 22.47 16.09 6.72
CA THR A 109 22.22 16.69 8.02
C THR A 109 21.42 17.99 7.87
N GLY A 110 20.43 18.19 8.74
CA GLY A 110 19.66 19.44 8.80
C GLY A 110 18.48 19.55 7.83
N GLU A 111 18.15 18.51 7.10
CA GLU A 111 17.02 18.47 6.17
C GLU A 111 15.69 18.23 6.90
N ALA A 112 14.99 19.31 7.23
CA ALA A 112 13.69 19.23 7.92
C ALA A 112 12.57 18.64 7.04
N SER A 113 12.65 18.78 5.71
CA SER A 113 11.65 18.31 4.73
C SER A 113 12.01 16.98 4.06
N GLY A 114 13.19 16.44 4.34
CA GLY A 114 13.74 15.26 3.71
C GLY A 114 14.30 15.47 2.31
N VAL A 115 15.16 14.57 1.89
CA VAL A 115 15.80 14.57 0.57
C VAL A 115 15.14 13.52 -0.33
N THR A 116 14.83 13.89 -1.57
CA THR A 116 14.40 12.92 -2.58
C THR A 116 15.57 12.08 -3.05
N ALA A 117 15.43 10.75 -2.99
CA ALA A 117 16.47 9.80 -3.38
C ALA A 117 15.95 8.78 -4.39
N THR A 118 16.77 8.53 -5.42
CA THR A 118 16.51 7.51 -6.44
C THR A 118 17.41 6.28 -6.29
N VAL A 119 18.53 6.42 -5.58
CA VAL A 119 19.48 5.33 -5.35
C VAL A 119 18.91 4.35 -4.33
N THR A 120 19.06 3.05 -4.60
CA THR A 120 18.64 1.99 -3.70
C THR A 120 19.73 0.93 -3.55
N GLY A 121 19.75 0.25 -2.40
CA GLY A 121 20.61 -0.90 -2.13
C GLY A 121 19.80 -2.05 -1.54
N THR A 122 20.24 -3.28 -1.77
CA THR A 122 19.58 -4.50 -1.28
C THR A 122 19.97 -4.80 0.17
N ARG A 123 18.99 -5.12 1.02
CA ARG A 123 19.20 -5.50 2.43
C ARG A 123 18.18 -6.54 2.88
N THR A 124 18.48 -7.22 3.96
CA THR A 124 17.56 -8.16 4.62
C THR A 124 16.77 -7.42 5.70
N ALA A 125 15.45 -7.43 5.58
CA ALA A 125 14.58 -6.84 6.58
C ALA A 125 14.55 -7.64 7.89
N VAL A 126 14.34 -6.95 9.00
CA VAL A 126 14.20 -7.54 10.34
C VAL A 126 12.77 -7.43 10.88
N LEU A 127 11.98 -6.49 10.34
CA LEU A 127 10.58 -6.28 10.68
C LEU A 127 9.70 -6.21 9.42
N ALA A 128 8.47 -6.68 9.52
CA ALA A 128 7.47 -6.52 8.47
C ALA A 128 6.12 -6.09 9.02
N PHE A 129 5.55 -5.04 8.45
CA PHE A 129 4.15 -4.68 8.66
C PHE A 129 3.25 -5.37 7.63
N SER A 130 2.11 -5.89 8.10
CA SER A 130 1.16 -6.60 7.24
C SER A 130 -0.30 -6.26 7.60
N ASP A 131 -1.15 -6.13 6.59
CA ASP A 131 -2.60 -5.97 6.77
C ASP A 131 -3.30 -7.34 6.98
N VAL A 132 -2.53 -8.43 6.97
CA VAL A 132 -3.07 -9.80 7.13
C VAL A 132 -2.16 -10.62 8.03
N ALA A 133 -2.73 -11.62 8.71
CA ALA A 133 -1.97 -12.61 9.46
C ALA A 133 -1.13 -13.46 8.50
N GLN A 134 0.04 -13.93 8.96
CA GLN A 134 0.93 -14.78 8.15
C GLN A 134 0.21 -16.02 7.60
N VAL A 135 -0.65 -16.63 8.39
CA VAL A 135 -1.42 -17.83 8.01
C VAL A 135 -2.30 -17.62 6.78
N ASN A 136 -2.70 -16.38 6.50
CA ASN A 136 -3.51 -16.01 5.33
C ASN A 136 -2.67 -15.73 4.07
N THR A 137 -1.34 -15.87 4.17
CA THR A 137 -0.42 -15.74 3.04
C THR A 137 0.05 -17.10 2.54
N PRO A 138 0.65 -17.20 1.34
CA PRO A 138 1.31 -18.43 0.90
C PRO A 138 2.53 -18.81 1.74
N TYR A 139 3.08 -17.89 2.54
CA TYR A 139 4.35 -18.02 3.26
C TYR A 139 4.14 -18.34 4.74
N LYS A 140 3.50 -19.48 5.01
CA LYS A 140 3.07 -19.90 6.35
C LYS A 140 4.21 -20.38 7.25
N THR A 141 5.33 -20.80 6.64
CA THR A 141 6.51 -21.34 7.33
C THR A 141 7.79 -20.66 6.85
N PRO A 142 8.82 -20.49 7.70
CA PRO A 142 8.74 -20.67 9.15
C PRO A 142 7.79 -19.68 9.80
N ALA A 143 7.24 -20.04 10.96
CA ALA A 143 6.36 -19.15 11.71
C ALA A 143 7.12 -17.91 12.19
N LEU A 144 6.60 -16.74 11.85
CA LEU A 144 7.11 -15.46 12.30
C LEU A 144 6.55 -15.13 13.70
N LYS A 145 7.33 -14.42 14.49
CA LYS A 145 6.86 -13.87 15.77
C LYS A 145 6.19 -12.52 15.55
N GLY A 146 5.28 -12.17 16.44
CA GLY A 146 4.56 -10.91 16.39
C GLY A 146 3.04 -11.08 16.49
N GLY A 147 2.29 -10.05 16.16
CA GLY A 147 0.84 -10.05 16.30
C GLY A 147 0.18 -8.76 15.87
N PRO A 148 -1.11 -8.59 16.22
CA PRO A 148 -1.88 -7.39 15.89
C PRO A 148 -1.32 -6.14 16.56
N VAL A 149 -1.17 -5.05 15.79
CA VAL A 149 -0.73 -3.73 16.27
C VAL A 149 -1.71 -2.62 15.90
N GLY A 150 -2.79 -2.96 15.23
CA GLY A 150 -3.81 -1.98 14.83
C GLY A 150 -4.89 -2.61 13.97
N VAL A 151 -5.73 -1.75 13.39
CA VAL A 151 -6.85 -2.13 12.52
C VAL A 151 -6.77 -1.30 11.23
N ILE A 152 -7.18 -1.90 10.12
CA ILE A 152 -7.40 -1.22 8.85
C ILE A 152 -8.82 -1.52 8.36
N ALA A 153 -9.55 -0.49 7.96
CA ALA A 153 -10.81 -0.63 7.25
C ALA A 153 -10.61 -0.40 5.75
N PHE A 154 -11.46 -1.03 4.96
CA PHE A 154 -11.50 -0.90 3.52
C PHE A 154 -12.84 -0.32 3.09
N ALA A 155 -12.85 0.47 2.04
CA ALA A 155 -14.07 1.00 1.46
C ALA A 155 -14.10 0.75 -0.05
N PRO A 156 -15.26 0.35 -0.62
CA PRO A 156 -15.43 0.32 -2.05
C PRO A 156 -15.47 1.74 -2.60
N VAL A 157 -14.82 1.92 -3.74
CA VAL A 157 -14.75 3.19 -4.45
C VAL A 157 -15.09 2.95 -5.90
N ILE A 158 -15.91 3.80 -6.48
CA ILE A 158 -16.19 3.85 -7.91
C ILE A 158 -15.53 5.10 -8.52
N ASN A 159 -15.13 5.02 -9.78
CA ASN A 159 -14.43 6.10 -10.47
C ASN A 159 -15.26 7.40 -10.56
N LYS A 160 -14.57 8.51 -10.79
CA LYS A 160 -15.19 9.78 -11.17
C LYS A 160 -16.05 9.58 -12.42
N ASP A 161 -17.14 10.34 -12.48
CA ASP A 161 -18.11 10.34 -13.59
C ASP A 161 -18.83 8.99 -13.81
N ALA A 162 -18.74 8.04 -12.86
CA ALA A 162 -19.56 6.84 -12.87
C ALA A 162 -21.04 7.18 -12.57
N GLU A 163 -21.94 6.31 -13.04
CA GLU A 163 -23.38 6.47 -12.86
C GLU A 163 -23.77 6.77 -11.41
N ALA A 164 -24.58 7.82 -11.23
CA ALA A 164 -24.93 8.36 -9.91
C ALA A 164 -25.73 7.36 -9.05
N GLU A 165 -26.54 6.54 -9.69
CA GLU A 165 -27.39 5.51 -9.08
C GLU A 165 -26.59 4.38 -8.43
N ILE A 166 -25.32 4.22 -8.79
CA ILE A 166 -24.45 3.23 -8.17
C ILE A 166 -23.98 3.75 -6.81
N THR A 167 -24.68 3.37 -5.76
CA THR A 167 -24.45 3.86 -4.39
C THR A 167 -24.01 2.77 -3.42
N ASN A 168 -24.21 1.50 -3.77
CA ASN A 168 -23.93 0.35 -2.92
C ASN A 168 -23.38 -0.82 -3.75
N ILE A 169 -22.58 -1.64 -3.11
CA ILE A 169 -22.14 -2.93 -3.65
C ILE A 169 -22.10 -3.97 -2.53
N THR A 170 -22.64 -5.15 -2.80
CA THR A 170 -22.66 -6.25 -1.84
C THR A 170 -21.42 -7.17 -2.02
N ASN A 171 -21.14 -7.97 -1.01
CA ASN A 171 -20.10 -9.00 -1.09
C ASN A 171 -20.34 -10.00 -2.23
N LEU A 172 -21.60 -10.36 -2.50
CA LEU A 172 -21.95 -11.27 -3.60
C LEU A 172 -21.71 -10.65 -4.97
N GLN A 173 -22.05 -9.37 -5.15
CA GLN A 173 -21.77 -8.62 -6.37
C GLN A 173 -20.26 -8.49 -6.61
N PHE A 174 -19.49 -8.18 -5.56
CA PHE A 174 -18.02 -8.15 -5.66
C PHE A 174 -17.44 -9.52 -6.01
N ARG A 175 -17.90 -10.58 -5.35
CA ARG A 175 -17.42 -11.93 -5.65
C ARG A 175 -17.68 -12.31 -7.12
N ARG A 176 -18.87 -11.98 -7.63
CA ARG A 176 -19.19 -12.21 -9.05
C ARG A 176 -18.31 -11.35 -9.96
N LEU A 177 -18.10 -10.10 -9.59
CA LEU A 177 -17.25 -9.15 -10.32
C LEU A 177 -15.80 -9.67 -10.42
N LEU A 178 -15.23 -10.14 -9.32
CA LEU A 178 -13.88 -10.71 -9.26
C LEU A 178 -13.75 -12.01 -10.07
N SER A 179 -14.80 -12.82 -10.12
CA SER A 179 -14.81 -14.07 -10.89
C SER A 179 -14.92 -13.83 -12.39
N ASN A 180 -15.65 -12.79 -12.80
CA ASN A 180 -15.98 -12.52 -14.21
C ASN A 180 -15.14 -11.36 -14.81
N GLY A 181 -14.62 -10.46 -13.98
CA GLY A 181 -13.99 -9.20 -14.38
C GLY A 181 -14.99 -8.07 -14.57
N THR A 182 -16.21 -8.41 -14.96
CA THR A 182 -17.30 -7.48 -15.23
C THR A 182 -18.64 -8.02 -14.75
N ILE A 183 -19.58 -7.10 -14.50
CA ILE A 183 -21.02 -7.38 -14.34
C ILE A 183 -21.83 -6.30 -15.05
N PRO A 184 -23.09 -6.58 -15.46
CA PRO A 184 -23.99 -5.54 -15.95
C PRO A 184 -24.23 -4.47 -14.88
N GLU A 185 -24.33 -3.23 -15.32
CA GLU A 185 -24.62 -2.09 -14.45
C GLU A 185 -25.97 -2.22 -13.72
N SER A 186 -26.96 -2.80 -14.42
CA SER A 186 -28.28 -3.10 -13.85
C SER A 186 -28.22 -3.92 -12.55
N MET A 187 -27.16 -4.68 -12.32
CA MET A 187 -26.97 -5.42 -11.07
C MET A 187 -26.68 -4.51 -9.87
N LEU A 188 -26.19 -3.30 -10.09
CA LEU A 188 -25.89 -2.34 -9.02
C LEU A 188 -26.95 -1.24 -8.91
N THR A 189 -27.54 -0.83 -10.04
CA THR A 189 -28.56 0.21 -10.07
C THR A 189 -29.98 -0.33 -9.81
N GLY A 190 -30.21 -1.63 -10.09
CA GLY A 190 -31.56 -2.20 -10.13
C GLY A 190 -32.39 -1.77 -11.35
N ASN A 191 -31.84 -0.92 -12.20
CA ASN A 191 -32.50 -0.44 -13.41
C ASN A 191 -32.23 -1.40 -14.57
N THR A 192 -33.26 -2.13 -15.01
CA THR A 192 -33.16 -3.13 -16.09
C THR A 192 -32.88 -2.55 -17.46
N THR A 193 -33.06 -1.23 -17.64
CA THR A 193 -32.75 -0.51 -18.89
C THR A 193 -31.31 0.00 -18.95
N SER A 194 -30.55 -0.07 -17.83
CA SER A 194 -29.13 0.28 -17.83
C SER A 194 -28.33 -0.73 -18.65
N ASN A 195 -27.67 -0.26 -19.68
CA ASN A 195 -26.88 -1.07 -20.61
C ASN A 195 -25.35 -1.00 -20.34
N GLY A 196 -24.94 -0.28 -19.30
CA GLY A 196 -23.56 -0.10 -18.91
C GLY A 196 -22.92 -1.36 -18.33
N THR A 197 -21.62 -1.33 -18.22
CA THR A 197 -20.81 -2.43 -17.66
C THR A 197 -20.01 -1.92 -16.48
N ILE A 198 -20.02 -2.67 -15.40
CA ILE A 198 -19.15 -2.45 -14.23
C ILE A 198 -17.90 -3.29 -14.41
N TYR A 199 -16.75 -2.65 -14.28
CA TYR A 199 -15.43 -3.28 -14.28
C TYR A 199 -14.84 -3.30 -12.88
N VAL A 200 -13.92 -4.21 -12.60
CA VAL A 200 -13.17 -4.25 -11.35
C VAL A 200 -11.69 -4.01 -11.59
N THR A 201 -11.10 -3.19 -10.76
CA THR A 201 -9.65 -3.03 -10.65
C THR A 201 -9.20 -3.24 -9.22
N GLY A 202 -7.95 -3.61 -9.00
CA GLY A 202 -7.47 -3.89 -7.66
C GLY A 202 -5.96 -4.04 -7.58
N ARG A 203 -5.55 -4.60 -6.46
CA ARG A 203 -4.15 -4.79 -6.08
C ARG A 203 -3.58 -6.08 -6.64
N ASN A 204 -2.25 -6.13 -6.77
CA ASN A 204 -1.49 -7.33 -7.11
C ASN A 204 -1.49 -8.37 -5.97
N ASP A 205 -0.90 -9.53 -6.21
CA ASP A 205 -0.83 -10.67 -5.28
C ASP A 205 0.04 -10.42 -4.03
N GLY A 206 0.98 -9.48 -4.12
CA GLY A 206 1.80 -9.04 -2.97
C GLY A 206 1.03 -8.23 -1.91
N SER A 207 -0.23 -7.89 -2.18
CA SER A 207 -1.03 -6.98 -1.36
C SER A 207 -1.84 -7.68 -0.27
N GLY A 208 -1.63 -7.31 0.99
CA GLY A 208 -2.51 -7.71 2.08
C GLY A 208 -3.94 -7.18 1.96
N THR A 209 -4.11 -5.97 1.43
CA THR A 209 -5.44 -5.41 1.11
C THR A 209 -6.23 -6.33 0.18
N ARG A 210 -5.56 -6.90 -0.84
CA ARG A 210 -6.18 -7.87 -1.73
C ARG A 210 -6.57 -9.15 -0.98
N VAL A 211 -5.64 -9.75 -0.25
CA VAL A 211 -5.87 -10.98 0.52
C VAL A 211 -7.03 -10.80 1.51
N ALA A 212 -7.04 -9.71 2.28
CA ALA A 212 -8.09 -9.41 3.23
C ALA A 212 -9.46 -9.28 2.55
N PHE A 213 -9.51 -8.54 1.45
CA PHE A 213 -10.76 -8.31 0.75
C PHE A 213 -11.30 -9.56 0.04
N LEU A 214 -10.45 -10.34 -0.62
CA LEU A 214 -10.86 -11.61 -1.24
C LEU A 214 -11.45 -12.59 -0.21
N SER A 215 -10.92 -12.57 1.00
CA SER A 215 -11.47 -13.34 2.13
C SER A 215 -12.82 -12.78 2.58
N GLU A 216 -12.94 -11.47 2.73
CA GLU A 216 -14.17 -10.77 3.16
C GLU A 216 -15.34 -11.05 2.22
N VAL A 217 -15.13 -10.96 0.91
CA VAL A 217 -16.21 -11.21 -0.08
C VAL A 217 -16.45 -12.70 -0.34
N GLY A 218 -15.72 -13.59 0.33
CA GLY A 218 -15.88 -15.04 0.15
C GLY A 218 -15.39 -15.55 -1.22
N HIS A 219 -14.52 -14.80 -1.91
CA HIS A 219 -13.88 -15.25 -3.15
C HIS A 219 -12.78 -16.27 -2.88
N GLY A 220 -12.11 -16.14 -1.72
CA GLY A 220 -10.96 -16.94 -1.32
C GLY A 220 -9.62 -16.27 -1.68
N ALA A 221 -8.78 -16.08 -0.67
CA ALA A 221 -7.53 -15.31 -0.78
C ALA A 221 -6.55 -15.85 -1.83
N ALA A 222 -6.56 -17.17 -2.08
CA ALA A 222 -5.67 -17.84 -3.03
C ALA A 222 -6.28 -17.99 -4.44
N ASN A 223 -7.55 -17.64 -4.62
CA ASN A 223 -8.21 -17.81 -5.90
C ASN A 223 -7.79 -16.71 -6.88
N ALA A 224 -7.72 -17.10 -8.15
CA ALA A 224 -7.49 -16.18 -9.24
C ALA A 224 -8.64 -15.18 -9.37
N VAL A 225 -8.31 -13.93 -9.64
CA VAL A 225 -9.29 -12.89 -9.92
C VAL A 225 -9.19 -12.45 -11.37
N LYS A 226 -10.31 -12.00 -11.91
CA LYS A 226 -10.35 -11.27 -13.17
C LYS A 226 -10.50 -9.80 -12.85
N GLN A 227 -9.46 -9.02 -13.11
CA GLN A 227 -9.47 -7.58 -12.87
C GLN A 227 -8.76 -6.84 -14.00
N TYR A 228 -9.08 -5.57 -14.13
CA TYR A 228 -8.54 -4.69 -15.14
C TYR A 228 -7.50 -3.76 -14.53
N VAL A 229 -6.45 -3.48 -15.27
CA VAL A 229 -5.45 -2.47 -14.92
C VAL A 229 -5.67 -1.28 -15.84
N ILE A 230 -5.82 -0.10 -15.24
CA ILE A 230 -5.89 1.17 -15.97
C ILE A 230 -4.47 1.67 -16.13
N TYR A 231 -4.08 2.06 -17.33
CA TYR A 231 -2.80 2.70 -17.53
C TYR A 231 -2.79 3.72 -18.67
N LYS A 232 -1.86 4.63 -18.58
CA LYS A 232 -1.67 5.70 -19.53
C LYS A 232 -0.86 5.21 -20.72
N SER A 233 -1.31 5.54 -21.92
CA SER A 233 -0.54 5.32 -23.12
C SER A 233 0.68 6.24 -23.18
N THR A 234 1.82 5.70 -23.62
CA THR A 234 3.04 6.46 -23.83
C THR A 234 2.97 7.42 -25.02
N SER A 235 1.99 7.25 -25.94
CA SER A 235 1.83 8.07 -27.14
C SER A 235 0.92 9.29 -26.96
N ILE A 236 0.40 9.53 -25.74
CA ILE A 236 -0.45 10.68 -25.44
C ILE A 236 0.23 11.60 -24.46
N THR A 237 0.51 12.81 -24.94
CA THR A 237 1.15 13.87 -24.17
C THR A 237 0.20 14.59 -23.22
N SER A 238 -1.11 14.53 -23.47
CA SER A 238 -2.13 15.04 -22.54
C SER A 238 -3.41 14.21 -22.64
N LEU A 239 -3.73 13.46 -21.57
CA LEU A 239 -4.98 12.75 -21.48
C LEU A 239 -5.65 13.04 -20.16
N SER A 240 -6.82 13.61 -20.30
CA SER A 240 -7.75 13.80 -19.21
C SER A 240 -8.62 12.55 -18.95
N THR A 241 -8.69 11.61 -19.90
CA THR A 241 -9.75 10.60 -19.91
C THR A 241 -9.20 9.18 -20.06
N PRO A 242 -9.46 8.26 -19.10
CA PRO A 242 -9.09 6.86 -19.23
C PRO A 242 -9.97 6.16 -20.28
N VAL A 243 -9.39 5.30 -21.08
CA VAL A 243 -10.09 4.45 -22.05
C VAL A 243 -10.09 3.02 -21.52
N ILE A 244 -11.27 2.41 -21.43
CA ILE A 244 -11.44 1.01 -21.08
C ILE A 244 -11.32 0.18 -22.34
N ALA A 245 -10.27 -0.61 -22.42
CA ALA A 245 -10.13 -1.65 -23.43
C ALA A 245 -9.35 -2.84 -22.85
N PRO A 246 -9.73 -4.06 -23.17
CA PRO A 246 -8.87 -5.21 -22.92
C PRO A 246 -7.57 -4.99 -23.68
N ILE A 247 -6.44 -5.15 -23.00
CA ILE A 247 -5.13 -5.05 -23.65
C ILE A 247 -4.37 -6.34 -23.48
N THR A 248 -3.52 -6.60 -24.44
CA THR A 248 -2.59 -7.70 -24.38
C THR A 248 -1.26 -7.21 -23.82
N VAL A 249 -0.56 -8.07 -23.10
CA VAL A 249 0.70 -7.70 -22.41
C VAL A 249 1.74 -7.13 -23.38
N ASP A 250 1.69 -7.52 -24.65
CA ASP A 250 2.65 -7.12 -25.67
C ASP A 250 2.27 -5.81 -26.40
N GLU A 251 1.10 -5.24 -26.10
CA GLU A 251 0.72 -3.96 -26.68
C GLU A 251 1.36 -2.80 -25.94
N VAL A 252 2.46 -2.33 -26.46
CA VAL A 252 3.23 -1.19 -25.89
C VAL A 252 2.74 0.16 -26.41
N LYS A 253 1.87 0.17 -27.42
CA LYS A 253 1.46 1.39 -28.12
C LYS A 253 -0.01 1.71 -27.90
N TYR A 254 -0.30 2.49 -26.89
CA TYR A 254 -1.64 2.97 -26.60
C TYR A 254 -1.76 4.46 -26.79
N THR A 255 -2.86 4.86 -27.40
CA THR A 255 -3.23 6.27 -27.62
C THR A 255 -4.28 6.70 -26.59
N GLY A 256 -4.06 6.46 -25.31
CA GLY A 256 -5.00 6.82 -24.25
C GLY A 256 -4.79 6.06 -22.95
N TYR A 257 -5.67 6.26 -21.99
CA TYR A 257 -5.76 5.39 -20.82
C TYR A 257 -6.55 4.15 -21.22
N LYS A 258 -6.02 2.98 -20.90
CA LYS A 258 -6.67 1.69 -21.22
C LYS A 258 -6.79 0.83 -19.98
N LEU A 259 -7.82 0.00 -19.96
CA LEU A 259 -7.94 -1.13 -19.05
C LEU A 259 -7.31 -2.38 -19.65
N SER A 260 -6.59 -3.11 -18.84
CA SER A 260 -5.95 -4.38 -19.22
C SER A 260 -6.49 -5.54 -18.43
N THR A 261 -6.66 -6.66 -19.11
CA THR A 261 -6.88 -7.99 -18.51
C THR A 261 -5.56 -8.75 -18.40
N ASP A 262 -4.55 -8.11 -17.93
CA ASP A 262 -3.15 -8.54 -17.85
C ASP A 262 -2.97 -10.00 -17.31
N PHE A 263 -3.84 -10.46 -16.42
CA PHE A 263 -3.81 -11.81 -15.87
C PHE A 263 -4.03 -12.92 -16.90
N ALA A 264 -4.63 -12.64 -18.06
CA ALA A 264 -4.94 -13.67 -19.04
C ALA A 264 -3.69 -14.20 -19.78
N LYS A 265 -2.59 -13.46 -19.75
CA LYS A 265 -1.34 -13.78 -20.46
C LYS A 265 -0.16 -14.12 -19.58
N LYS A 266 -0.26 -13.93 -18.28
CA LYS A 266 0.77 -14.34 -17.35
C LYS A 266 0.59 -15.77 -16.94
N ALA A 267 1.68 -16.51 -16.82
CA ALA A 267 1.67 -17.88 -16.31
C ALA A 267 1.09 -17.99 -14.89
N ILE A 268 0.91 -16.86 -14.20
CA ILE A 268 0.39 -16.78 -12.85
C ILE A 268 -0.93 -16.01 -12.88
N VAL A 269 -2.01 -16.76 -12.95
CA VAL A 269 -3.37 -16.23 -12.94
C VAL A 269 -3.64 -15.51 -11.63
N GLY A 270 -4.21 -14.34 -11.70
CA GLY A 270 -4.55 -13.55 -10.52
C GLY A 270 -3.47 -12.61 -9.98
N ASN A 271 -2.31 -12.52 -10.63
CA ASN A 271 -1.21 -11.63 -10.24
C ASN A 271 -1.32 -10.22 -10.83
N GLY A 272 -2.25 -9.97 -11.74
CA GLY A 272 -2.48 -8.63 -12.28
C GLY A 272 -2.91 -7.64 -11.19
N GLY A 273 -2.68 -6.34 -11.42
CA GLY A 273 -3.09 -5.31 -10.51
C GLY A 273 -1.96 -4.40 -10.04
N TYR A 274 -2.33 -3.42 -9.23
CA TYR A 274 -1.42 -2.36 -8.79
C TYR A 274 -0.65 -2.73 -7.53
N GLU A 275 0.58 -2.27 -7.44
CA GLU A 275 1.40 -2.42 -6.22
C GLU A 275 0.90 -1.56 -5.05
N SER A 276 0.19 -0.47 -5.33
CA SER A 276 -0.21 0.51 -4.33
C SER A 276 -1.68 0.91 -4.48
N GLY A 277 -2.39 1.00 -3.36
CA GLY A 277 -3.73 1.58 -3.31
C GLY A 277 -3.75 3.06 -3.70
N GLY A 278 -2.67 3.78 -3.42
CA GLY A 278 -2.54 5.18 -3.85
C GLY A 278 -2.50 5.35 -5.37
N THR A 279 -1.95 4.38 -6.12
CA THR A 279 -2.01 4.38 -7.58
C THR A 279 -3.45 4.20 -8.07
N ILE A 280 -4.19 3.26 -7.49
CA ILE A 280 -5.61 3.08 -7.82
C ILE A 280 -6.40 4.35 -7.48
N ALA A 281 -6.17 4.94 -6.30
CA ALA A 281 -6.81 6.19 -5.90
C ALA A 281 -6.55 7.33 -6.92
N GLY A 282 -5.33 7.39 -7.46
CA GLY A 282 -4.98 8.31 -8.53
C GLY A 282 -5.82 8.13 -9.79
N TRP A 283 -6.05 6.88 -10.20
CA TRP A 283 -6.88 6.58 -11.36
C TRP A 283 -8.36 6.85 -11.13
N MET A 284 -8.88 6.52 -9.92
CA MET A 284 -10.29 6.69 -9.58
C MET A 284 -10.77 8.14 -9.63
N LYS A 285 -9.90 9.11 -9.46
CA LYS A 285 -10.24 10.53 -9.48
C LYS A 285 -10.11 11.19 -10.84
N LEU A 286 -9.58 10.50 -11.86
CA LEU A 286 -9.48 11.06 -13.19
C LEU A 286 -10.84 11.05 -13.91
N PRO A 287 -11.11 12.05 -14.75
CA PRO A 287 -12.28 12.04 -15.61
C PRO A 287 -12.29 10.80 -16.50
N SER A 288 -13.46 10.21 -16.69
CA SER A 288 -13.70 9.15 -17.66
C SER A 288 -14.44 9.68 -18.88
N SER A 289 -14.11 9.18 -20.08
CA SER A 289 -14.91 9.45 -21.28
C SER A 289 -15.92 8.33 -21.46
N GLY A 290 -17.18 8.67 -21.36
CA GLY A 290 -18.24 7.73 -21.69
C GLY A 290 -18.53 6.72 -20.60
N ASP A 291 -19.35 5.79 -20.95
CA ASP A 291 -20.18 4.90 -20.12
C ASP A 291 -19.41 3.75 -19.46
N PHE A 292 -18.33 4.00 -18.74
CA PHE A 292 -17.73 2.95 -17.99
C PHE A 292 -17.68 3.23 -16.48
N ASN A 293 -17.95 2.20 -15.73
CA ASN A 293 -17.95 2.21 -14.30
C ASN A 293 -16.89 1.25 -13.79
N ILE A 294 -15.91 1.75 -13.04
CA ILE A 294 -14.85 0.96 -12.46
C ILE A 294 -14.97 0.97 -10.96
N VAL A 295 -15.07 -0.20 -10.35
CA VAL A 295 -15.10 -0.37 -8.90
C VAL A 295 -13.78 -0.95 -8.42
N SER A 296 -13.31 -0.45 -7.30
CA SER A 296 -12.21 -1.02 -6.52
C SER A 296 -12.57 -0.96 -5.04
N TRP A 297 -11.74 -1.59 -4.18
CA TRP A 297 -11.74 -1.30 -2.76
C TRP A 297 -10.36 -0.86 -2.33
N LEU A 298 -10.34 0.06 -1.39
CA LEU A 298 -9.14 0.73 -0.93
C LEU A 298 -9.12 0.78 0.59
N GLY A 299 -7.94 0.79 1.19
CA GLY A 299 -7.82 1.21 2.58
C GLY A 299 -8.38 2.63 2.75
N THR A 300 -8.93 2.95 3.90
CA THR A 300 -9.65 4.23 4.13
C THR A 300 -8.85 5.47 3.73
N SER A 301 -7.54 5.49 3.96
CA SER A 301 -6.67 6.59 3.55
C SER A 301 -6.61 6.78 2.03
N ASP A 302 -6.49 5.67 1.28
CA ASP A 302 -6.48 5.70 -0.18
C ASP A 302 -7.88 6.02 -0.74
N ALA A 303 -8.95 5.55 -0.09
CA ALA A 303 -10.32 5.88 -0.44
C ALA A 303 -10.61 7.39 -0.29
N ILE A 304 -10.12 8.01 0.79
CA ILE A 304 -10.17 9.46 0.99
C ILE A 304 -9.40 10.19 -0.12
N THR A 305 -8.24 9.67 -0.50
CA THR A 305 -7.45 10.24 -1.62
C THR A 305 -8.19 10.13 -2.94
N ALA A 306 -8.88 9.00 -3.20
CA ALA A 306 -9.64 8.77 -4.43
C ALA A 306 -10.80 9.74 -4.61
N ARG A 307 -11.46 10.17 -3.53
CA ARG A 307 -12.57 11.13 -3.59
C ARG A 307 -12.15 12.56 -3.95
N ASP A 308 -10.88 12.89 -3.85
CA ASP A 308 -10.29 14.16 -4.26
C ASP A 308 -11.09 15.40 -3.80
N SER A 309 -11.35 15.48 -2.49
CA SER A 309 -12.18 16.54 -1.87
C SER A 309 -13.61 16.66 -2.43
N GLY A 310 -14.12 15.59 -3.02
CA GLY A 310 -15.46 15.52 -3.62
C GLY A 310 -15.48 15.65 -5.15
N ASN A 311 -14.32 15.94 -5.78
CA ASN A 311 -14.20 16.08 -7.24
C ASN A 311 -13.73 14.79 -7.94
N GLY A 312 -13.45 13.73 -7.18
CA GLY A 312 -12.93 12.45 -7.66
C GLY A 312 -13.95 11.33 -7.65
N GLY A 313 -13.45 10.12 -7.41
CA GLY A 313 -14.28 8.93 -7.23
C GLY A 313 -15.18 9.02 -6.00
N ARG A 314 -16.21 8.19 -5.97
CA ARG A 314 -17.18 8.13 -4.87
C ARG A 314 -16.97 6.89 -4.00
N VAL A 315 -17.06 7.06 -2.69
CA VAL A 315 -17.10 5.95 -1.73
C VAL A 315 -18.51 5.38 -1.72
N LEU A 316 -18.63 4.09 -1.98
CA LEU A 316 -19.89 3.35 -1.98
C LEU A 316 -20.20 2.78 -0.60
N SER A 317 -21.46 2.43 -0.37
CA SER A 317 -21.85 1.53 0.72
C SER A 317 -21.37 0.11 0.41
N TYR A 318 -21.08 -0.65 1.45
CA TYR A 318 -20.76 -2.08 1.38
C TYR A 318 -21.78 -2.87 2.19
N ASN A 319 -22.51 -3.77 1.54
CA ASN A 319 -23.62 -4.51 2.15
C ASN A 319 -24.68 -3.58 2.81
N GLY A 320 -24.93 -2.42 2.22
CA GLY A 320 -25.86 -1.43 2.73
C GLY A 320 -25.28 -0.44 3.74
N GLU A 321 -24.09 -0.69 4.28
CA GLU A 321 -23.45 0.20 5.25
C GLU A 321 -22.35 1.04 4.61
N LYS A 322 -22.31 2.32 4.92
CA LYS A 322 -21.32 3.27 4.40
C LYS A 322 -20.44 3.80 5.52
N LEU A 323 -19.16 4.00 5.22
CA LEU A 323 -18.26 4.77 6.09
C LEU A 323 -18.43 6.25 5.74
N GLU A 324 -19.33 6.93 6.44
CA GLU A 324 -19.71 8.30 6.11
C GLU A 324 -18.56 9.30 6.31
N GLY A 325 -17.75 9.10 7.33
CA GLY A 325 -16.58 9.91 7.55
C GLY A 325 -15.57 9.76 6.41
N VAL A 326 -15.31 8.53 5.95
CA VAL A 326 -14.44 8.28 4.78
C VAL A 326 -15.01 8.95 3.53
N ALA A 327 -16.31 8.84 3.32
CA ALA A 327 -16.99 9.52 2.23
C ALA A 327 -16.94 11.05 2.35
N ALA A 328 -16.88 11.58 3.57
CA ALA A 328 -16.69 13.00 3.85
C ALA A 328 -15.24 13.46 3.82
N GLY A 329 -14.27 12.53 3.83
CA GLY A 329 -12.84 12.82 3.74
C GLY A 329 -12.04 12.62 5.03
N SER A 330 -12.64 12.00 6.05
CA SER A 330 -11.95 11.70 7.31
C SER A 330 -12.53 10.45 7.96
N PHE A 331 -11.67 9.48 8.32
CA PHE A 331 -12.11 8.29 9.03
C PHE A 331 -12.54 8.64 10.46
N SER A 332 -13.85 8.68 10.68
CA SER A 332 -14.49 9.22 11.88
C SER A 332 -14.65 8.19 13.00
N GLU A 333 -15.01 8.66 14.21
CA GLU A 333 -15.39 7.76 15.32
C GLU A 333 -16.71 7.04 15.03
N ALA A 334 -17.63 7.67 14.31
CA ALA A 334 -18.86 7.01 13.85
C ALA A 334 -18.57 5.82 12.93
N ASP A 335 -17.58 5.95 12.03
CA ASP A 335 -17.12 4.83 11.19
C ASP A 335 -16.53 3.68 12.03
N ARG A 336 -15.72 4.01 13.06
CA ARG A 336 -15.16 3.01 13.98
C ARG A 336 -16.25 2.28 14.76
N ASN A 337 -17.30 3.00 15.17
CA ASN A 337 -18.42 2.40 15.89
C ASN A 337 -19.24 1.45 15.01
N LYS A 338 -19.39 1.72 13.70
CA LYS A 338 -20.00 0.75 12.77
C LYS A 338 -19.22 -0.57 12.73
N MET A 339 -17.89 -0.51 12.76
CA MET A 339 -17.05 -1.73 12.82
C MET A 339 -17.18 -2.44 14.17
N ARG A 340 -17.09 -1.72 15.31
CA ARG A 340 -17.21 -2.30 16.66
C ARG A 340 -18.56 -2.98 16.88
N LEU A 341 -19.61 -2.45 16.29
CA LEU A 341 -20.97 -3.00 16.37
C LEU A 341 -21.24 -4.10 15.33
N GLY A 342 -20.26 -4.47 14.50
CA GLY A 342 -20.42 -5.48 13.46
C GLY A 342 -21.29 -5.07 12.28
N LYS A 343 -21.65 -3.79 12.17
CA LYS A 343 -22.44 -3.27 11.04
C LYS A 343 -21.63 -3.18 9.76
N TYR A 344 -20.34 -2.88 9.88
CA TYR A 344 -19.39 -2.80 8.77
C TYR A 344 -18.31 -3.86 8.92
N SER A 345 -18.26 -4.83 8.01
CA SER A 345 -17.40 -6.02 8.11
C SER A 345 -16.08 -5.91 7.33
N ALA A 346 -15.96 -4.97 6.39
CA ALA A 346 -14.76 -4.84 5.55
C ALA A 346 -13.58 -4.17 6.29
N TRP A 347 -13.01 -4.89 7.24
CA TRP A 347 -11.83 -4.48 8.00
C TRP A 347 -10.95 -5.67 8.38
N ASN A 348 -9.71 -5.43 8.78
CA ASN A 348 -8.79 -6.46 9.22
C ASN A 348 -7.81 -5.92 10.27
N PHE A 349 -7.13 -6.82 10.97
CA PHE A 349 -6.02 -6.46 11.84
C PHE A 349 -4.77 -6.12 11.04
N LYS A 350 -4.08 -5.10 11.49
CA LYS A 350 -2.69 -4.80 11.09
C LYS A 350 -1.74 -5.55 12.00
N HIS A 351 -0.72 -6.17 11.42
CA HIS A 351 0.25 -7.00 12.13
C HIS A 351 1.65 -6.43 12.00
N LEU A 352 2.46 -6.66 13.02
CA LEU A 352 3.91 -6.49 12.99
C LEU A 352 4.55 -7.87 13.19
N PHE A 353 5.48 -8.24 12.32
CA PHE A 353 6.19 -9.50 12.37
C PHE A 353 7.70 -9.31 12.45
N THR A 354 8.37 -10.28 13.09
CA THR A 354 9.81 -10.46 13.11
C THR A 354 10.17 -11.92 12.96
N LYS A 355 11.36 -12.24 12.45
CA LYS A 355 11.84 -13.61 12.30
C LYS A 355 12.26 -14.25 13.62
N GLY A 356 12.74 -13.47 14.55
CA GLY A 356 13.24 -13.92 15.86
C GLY A 356 12.69 -13.08 17.01
N THR A 357 13.14 -13.37 18.23
CA THR A 357 12.87 -12.48 19.36
C THR A 357 13.68 -11.22 19.17
N LEU A 358 13.02 -10.07 19.24
CA LEU A 358 13.71 -8.80 19.38
C LEU A 358 14.29 -8.79 20.79
N THR A 359 15.59 -8.98 20.90
CA THR A 359 16.34 -8.73 22.14
C THR A 359 16.70 -7.26 22.15
N GLY A 360 16.23 -6.52 23.16
CA GLY A 360 16.62 -5.13 23.40
C GLY A 360 18.07 -5.03 23.81
#